data_a09626ace2c5505e2c59dc9ebeb630a3
#
_entry.id   a09626ace2c5505e2c59dc9ebeb630a3
#
_cell.length_a   1.000
_cell.length_b   1.000
_cell.length_c   1.000
_cell.angle_alpha   90.00
_cell.angle_beta   90.00
_cell.angle_gamma   90.00
#
_symmetry.space_group_name_H-M   'P 1'
#
loop_
_entity.id
_entity.type
_entity.pdbx_description
1 polymer ?
#
loop_
_entity_poly.entity_id
_entity_poly.type
_entity_poly.pdbx_seq_one_letter_code
_entity_poly.pdbx_strand_id
1 'polypeptide(L)'
;MKSHKVEITVRTEFAAAHRLHAKELSDEENAALFGPCNNKNGHGHNYDLFVTVRGPVDPVTGMVMNLFDLHRIVKDHIFDVVDHKHLDEDLDILGGRTSTAENLAVVFWEIVARHLSPFPTVELAKIRIHESRGNIVE
;
A
#
# COMPACT_ATOMS: atom_id res chain seq x y z
N MET A 1 -30.02 -18.63 -7.20
CA MET A 1 -29.42 -17.48 -7.95
C MET A 1 -27.92 -17.46 -7.69
N LYS A 2 -27.14 -17.38 -8.76
CA LYS A 2 -25.70 -17.18 -8.58
C LYS A 2 -25.46 -15.79 -8.00
N SER A 3 -24.79 -15.73 -6.86
CA SER A 3 -24.36 -14.47 -6.27
C SER A 3 -23.20 -13.91 -7.10
N HIS A 4 -23.37 -12.72 -7.64
CA HIS A 4 -22.29 -12.03 -8.34
C HIS A 4 -21.37 -11.35 -7.34
N LYS A 5 -20.07 -11.54 -7.51
CA LYS A 5 -19.07 -10.79 -6.76
C LYS A 5 -18.68 -9.55 -7.56
N VAL A 6 -18.62 -8.43 -6.87
CA VAL A 6 -18.26 -7.13 -7.44
C VAL A 6 -17.03 -6.62 -6.72
N GLU A 7 -16.16 -5.96 -7.45
CA GLU A 7 -15.00 -5.28 -6.89
C GLU A 7 -15.30 -3.80 -6.73
N ILE A 8 -14.88 -3.24 -5.60
CA ILE A 8 -14.91 -1.80 -5.34
C ILE A 8 -13.50 -1.35 -4.97
N THR A 9 -13.11 -0.16 -5.42
CA THR A 9 -11.77 0.38 -5.22
C THR A 9 -11.84 1.76 -4.64
N VAL A 10 -11.03 2.02 -3.62
CA VAL A 10 -10.77 3.37 -3.12
C VAL A 10 -9.36 3.79 -3.46
N ARG A 11 -9.16 5.08 -3.74
CA ARG A 11 -7.87 5.67 -4.06
C ARG A 11 -7.52 6.70 -3.00
N THR A 12 -6.24 6.71 -2.61
CA THR A 12 -5.66 7.79 -1.82
C THR A 12 -4.28 8.14 -2.38
N GLU A 13 -3.84 9.36 -2.13
CA GLU A 13 -2.50 9.82 -2.49
C GLU A 13 -1.75 10.18 -1.21
N PHE A 14 -0.48 9.80 -1.12
CA PHE A 14 0.37 10.20 -0.01
C PHE A 14 1.77 10.58 -0.52
N ALA A 15 2.41 11.52 0.15
CA ALA A 15 3.78 11.91 -0.10
C ALA A 15 4.69 11.25 0.92
N ALA A 16 5.72 10.58 0.45
CA ALA A 16 6.68 9.93 1.34
C ALA A 16 8.08 9.92 0.73
N ALA A 17 9.09 9.94 1.58
CA ALA A 17 10.48 9.79 1.19
C ALA A 17 10.97 8.39 1.53
N HIS A 18 11.97 7.91 0.80
CA HIS A 18 12.66 6.66 1.08
C HIS A 18 14.05 6.64 0.49
N ARG A 19 14.82 5.67 0.90
CA ARG A 19 16.12 5.32 0.31
C ARG A 19 16.14 3.82 0.04
N LEU A 20 16.43 3.43 -1.19
CA LEU A 20 16.64 2.01 -1.50
C LEU A 20 18.07 1.61 -1.09
N HIS A 21 18.15 0.86 -0.02
CA HIS A 21 19.41 0.39 0.56
C HIS A 21 19.20 -0.95 1.27
N ALA A 22 19.94 -1.97 0.82
CA ALA A 22 19.90 -3.29 1.44
C ALA A 22 21.09 -3.43 2.40
N LYS A 23 20.82 -3.72 3.68
CA LYS A 23 21.87 -3.83 4.70
C LYS A 23 22.82 -5.01 4.46
N GLU A 24 22.35 -6.02 3.73
CA GLU A 24 23.10 -7.23 3.39
C GLU A 24 24.14 -7.00 2.29
N LEU A 25 24.06 -5.87 1.59
CA LEU A 25 24.98 -5.47 0.53
C LEU A 25 25.98 -4.42 1.00
N SER A 26 27.15 -4.37 0.38
CA SER A 26 28.11 -3.29 0.60
C SER A 26 27.59 -1.95 0.06
N ASP A 27 28.21 -0.85 0.46
CA ASP A 27 27.85 0.48 -0.05
C ASP A 27 28.02 0.56 -1.56
N GLU A 28 29.09 -0.03 -2.10
CA GLU A 28 29.39 -0.10 -3.53
C GLU A 28 28.34 -0.93 -4.29
N GLU A 29 27.94 -2.08 -3.73
CA GLU A 29 26.90 -2.93 -4.30
C GLU A 29 25.54 -2.21 -4.30
N ASN A 30 25.20 -1.53 -3.21
CA ASN A 30 23.98 -0.74 -3.11
C ASN A 30 23.95 0.38 -4.16
N ALA A 31 25.04 1.13 -4.29
CA ALA A 31 25.14 2.22 -5.27
C ALA A 31 25.01 1.70 -6.70
N ALA A 32 25.64 0.56 -7.00
CA ALA A 32 25.57 -0.05 -8.34
C ALA A 32 24.16 -0.57 -8.65
N LEU A 33 23.49 -1.20 -7.68
CA LEU A 33 22.17 -1.84 -7.88
C LEU A 33 21.05 -0.79 -7.96
N PHE A 34 21.01 0.13 -7.00
CA PHE A 34 19.88 1.05 -6.86
C PHE A 34 20.11 2.41 -7.55
N GLY A 35 21.36 2.73 -7.93
CA GLY A 35 21.70 3.96 -8.62
C GLY A 35 21.21 5.20 -7.85
N PRO A 36 20.49 6.14 -8.52
CA PRO A 36 19.98 7.36 -7.89
C PRO A 36 19.07 7.11 -6.70
N CYS A 37 18.40 5.97 -6.66
CA CYS A 37 17.52 5.60 -5.55
C CYS A 37 18.28 5.24 -4.27
N ASN A 38 19.58 5.07 -4.34
CA ASN A 38 20.45 4.86 -3.20
C ASN A 38 21.04 6.17 -2.63
N ASN A 39 20.67 7.32 -3.13
CA ASN A 39 21.15 8.61 -2.59
C ASN A 39 21.01 8.63 -1.07
N LYS A 40 22.07 9.03 -0.38
CA LYS A 40 22.19 8.92 1.08
C LYS A 40 21.03 9.56 1.85
N ASN A 41 20.56 10.69 1.41
CA ASN A 41 19.48 11.43 2.08
C ASN A 41 18.09 11.04 1.58
N GLY A 42 18.01 10.08 0.68
CA GLY A 42 16.75 9.62 0.11
C GLY A 42 16.21 10.52 -0.98
N HIS A 43 15.01 10.20 -1.40
CA HIS A 43 14.20 10.98 -2.35
C HIS A 43 12.73 10.69 -2.06
N GLY A 44 11.83 11.46 -2.65
CA GLY A 44 10.42 11.36 -2.38
C GLY A 44 9.56 11.16 -3.62
N HIS A 45 8.37 10.64 -3.38
CA HIS A 45 7.34 10.45 -4.39
C HIS A 45 5.97 10.86 -3.86
N ASN A 46 5.08 11.24 -4.76
CA ASN A 46 3.65 11.24 -4.52
C ASN A 46 3.10 9.90 -4.99
N TYR A 47 2.80 9.04 -4.04
CA TYR A 47 2.27 7.71 -4.31
C TYR A 47 0.75 7.77 -4.49
N ASP A 48 0.25 7.10 -5.53
CA ASP A 48 -1.17 6.77 -5.61
C ASP A 48 -1.37 5.34 -5.12
N LEU A 49 -2.24 5.17 -4.15
CA LEU A 49 -2.61 3.87 -3.61
C LEU A 49 -4.06 3.54 -3.95
N PHE A 50 -4.25 2.39 -4.56
CA PHE A 50 -5.57 1.83 -4.87
C PHE A 50 -5.77 0.56 -4.05
N VAL A 51 -6.85 0.52 -3.28
CA VAL A 51 -7.22 -0.65 -2.48
C VAL A 51 -8.54 -1.18 -3.01
N THR A 52 -8.51 -2.40 -3.50
CA THR A 52 -9.67 -3.09 -4.08
C THR A 52 -10.09 -4.24 -3.18
N VAL A 53 -11.37 -4.25 -2.84
CA VAL A 53 -12.01 -5.37 -2.15
C VAL A 53 -13.08 -5.97 -3.03
N ARG A 54 -13.42 -7.23 -2.78
CA ARG A 54 -14.41 -7.99 -3.55
C ARG A 54 -15.36 -8.72 -2.63
N GLY A 55 -16.62 -8.76 -3.02
CA GLY A 55 -17.62 -9.52 -2.28
C GLY A 55 -18.95 -9.57 -3.01
N PRO A 56 -19.92 -10.30 -2.45
CA PRO A 56 -21.28 -10.30 -2.97
C PRO A 56 -21.95 -8.96 -2.71
N VAL A 57 -22.87 -8.57 -3.57
CA VAL A 57 -23.74 -7.42 -3.35
C VAL A 57 -24.82 -7.81 -2.36
N ASP A 58 -24.88 -7.09 -1.24
CA ASP A 58 -25.94 -7.32 -0.24
C ASP A 58 -27.30 -6.91 -0.84
N PRO A 59 -28.31 -7.79 -0.78
CA PRO A 59 -29.59 -7.52 -1.45
C PRO A 59 -30.43 -6.41 -0.79
N VAL A 60 -30.11 -6.06 0.46
CA VAL A 60 -30.84 -5.02 1.19
C VAL A 60 -30.19 -3.65 0.97
N THR A 61 -28.86 -3.59 1.13
CA THR A 61 -28.13 -2.32 1.05
C THR A 61 -27.62 -2.00 -0.36
N GLY A 62 -27.48 -3.00 -1.23
CA GLY A 62 -26.91 -2.83 -2.56
C GLY A 62 -25.40 -2.66 -2.53
N MET A 63 -24.74 -2.91 -1.40
CA MET A 63 -23.31 -2.67 -1.22
C MET A 63 -22.53 -3.98 -1.08
N VAL A 64 -21.30 -3.99 -1.56
CA VAL A 64 -20.28 -4.98 -1.20
C VAL A 64 -19.77 -4.66 0.21
N MET A 65 -19.44 -3.40 0.42
CA MET A 65 -18.97 -2.83 1.66
C MET A 65 -19.26 -1.34 1.64
N ASN A 66 -19.51 -0.75 2.79
CA ASN A 66 -19.66 0.70 2.86
C ASN A 66 -18.30 1.34 2.54
N LEU A 67 -18.28 2.17 1.50
CA LEU A 67 -17.05 2.85 1.05
C LEU A 67 -16.46 3.76 2.13
N PHE A 68 -17.28 4.33 3.00
CA PHE A 68 -16.77 5.12 4.14
C PHE A 68 -15.94 4.27 5.09
N ASP A 69 -16.32 3.00 5.31
CA ASP A 69 -15.55 2.08 6.15
C ASP A 69 -14.22 1.71 5.49
N LEU A 70 -14.23 1.45 4.19
CA LEU A 70 -13.00 1.15 3.44
C LEU A 70 -12.07 2.36 3.41
N HIS A 71 -12.59 3.56 3.14
CA HIS A 71 -11.81 4.81 3.21
C HIS A 71 -11.20 5.03 4.59
N ARG A 72 -11.97 4.75 5.64
CA ARG A 72 -11.47 4.90 7.02
C ARG A 72 -10.33 3.94 7.32
N ILE A 73 -10.45 2.68 6.93
CA ILE A 73 -9.37 1.69 7.09
C ILE A 73 -8.08 2.19 6.43
N VAL A 74 -8.18 2.61 5.17
CA VAL A 74 -7.03 3.10 4.41
C VAL A 74 -6.45 4.37 5.03
N LYS A 75 -7.31 5.31 5.42
CA LYS A 75 -6.86 6.56 6.04
C LYS A 75 -6.17 6.31 7.37
N ASP A 76 -6.83 5.62 8.29
CA ASP A 76 -6.34 5.48 9.66
C ASP A 76 -5.09 4.57 9.75
N HIS A 77 -5.00 3.55 8.91
CA HIS A 77 -3.97 2.52 9.03
C HIS A 77 -2.86 2.60 7.98
N ILE A 78 -3.06 3.36 6.92
CA ILE A 78 -2.02 3.60 5.91
C ILE A 78 -1.72 5.08 5.77
N PHE A 79 -2.67 5.89 5.31
CA PHE A 79 -2.41 7.31 5.03
C PHE A 79 -1.84 8.06 6.23
N ASP A 80 -2.50 8.00 7.38
CA ASP A 80 -2.05 8.70 8.59
C ASP A 80 -0.70 8.19 9.13
N VAL A 81 -0.31 6.98 8.72
CA VAL A 81 0.98 6.38 9.13
C VAL A 81 2.12 6.82 8.21
N VAL A 82 1.89 6.89 6.91
CA VAL A 82 2.98 7.06 5.93
C VAL A 82 3.08 8.46 5.34
N ASP A 83 1.99 9.23 5.34
CA ASP A 83 1.97 10.54 4.68
C ASP A 83 2.91 11.53 5.33
N HIS A 84 3.75 12.19 4.53
CA HIS A 84 4.78 13.12 4.97
C HIS A 84 5.84 12.48 5.87
N LYS A 85 6.11 11.19 5.70
CA LYS A 85 7.12 10.45 6.46
C LYS A 85 8.25 9.98 5.55
N HIS A 86 9.38 9.70 6.17
CA HIS A 86 10.45 8.91 5.56
C HIS A 86 10.19 7.44 5.89
N LEU A 87 9.93 6.61 4.88
CA LEU A 87 9.48 5.22 5.08
C LEU A 87 10.51 4.36 5.82
N ASP A 88 11.79 4.67 5.70
CA ASP A 88 12.86 3.91 6.34
C ASP A 88 13.23 4.47 7.73
N GLU A 89 13.19 5.80 7.89
CA GLU A 89 13.70 6.47 9.08
C GLU A 89 12.63 6.71 10.15
N ASP A 90 11.39 6.99 9.73
CA ASP A 90 10.32 7.40 10.63
C ASP A 90 9.38 6.25 11.01
N LEU A 91 9.47 5.11 10.32
CA LEU A 91 8.52 4.00 10.44
C LEU A 91 9.25 2.67 10.59
N ASP A 92 8.57 1.73 11.21
CA ASP A 92 9.03 0.34 11.36
C ASP A 92 8.08 -0.69 10.73
N ILE A 93 7.08 -0.22 9.97
CA ILE A 93 6.08 -1.10 9.32
C ILE A 93 6.70 -2.05 8.29
N LEU A 94 7.86 -1.68 7.72
CA LEU A 94 8.57 -2.52 6.75
C LEU A 94 9.31 -3.69 7.41
N GLY A 95 9.51 -3.64 8.74
CA GLY A 95 10.16 -4.72 9.49
C GLY A 95 11.59 -5.02 9.03
N GLY A 96 12.33 -4.00 8.59
CA GLY A 96 13.69 -4.13 8.08
C GLY A 96 13.79 -4.48 6.60
N ARG A 97 12.66 -4.63 5.89
CA ARG A 97 12.64 -4.82 4.43
C ARG A 97 13.00 -3.50 3.73
N THR A 98 13.59 -3.59 2.54
CA THR A 98 13.80 -2.40 1.69
C THR A 98 12.46 -1.74 1.34
N SER A 99 12.43 -0.43 1.28
CA SER A 99 11.22 0.37 1.03
C SER A 99 10.88 0.49 -0.45
N THR A 100 11.00 -0.61 -1.18
CA THR A 100 10.52 -0.71 -2.56
C THR A 100 9.00 -0.65 -2.61
N ALA A 101 8.44 -0.23 -3.75
CA ALA A 101 6.99 -0.25 -3.93
C ALA A 101 6.42 -1.67 -3.79
N GLU A 102 7.18 -2.69 -4.16
CA GLU A 102 6.82 -4.10 -4.01
C GLU A 102 6.63 -4.48 -2.55
N ASN A 103 7.60 -4.13 -1.69
CA ASN A 103 7.49 -4.40 -0.25
C ASN A 103 6.38 -3.55 0.40
N LEU A 104 6.18 -2.32 -0.05
CA LEU A 104 5.05 -1.51 0.39
C LEU A 104 3.72 -2.17 0.06
N ALA A 105 3.58 -2.71 -1.14
CA ALA A 105 2.36 -3.41 -1.55
C ALA A 105 2.07 -4.61 -0.64
N VAL A 106 3.09 -5.38 -0.29
CA VAL A 106 2.96 -6.51 0.65
C VAL A 106 2.53 -6.04 2.03
N VAL A 107 3.19 -5.01 2.56
CA VAL A 107 2.87 -4.46 3.88
C VAL A 107 1.45 -3.89 3.92
N PHE A 108 1.04 -3.15 2.90
CA PHE A 108 -0.30 -2.59 2.82
C PHE A 108 -1.37 -3.67 2.68
N TRP A 109 -1.08 -4.74 1.95
CA TRP A 109 -1.94 -5.92 1.89
C TRP A 109 -2.16 -6.51 3.28
N GLU A 110 -1.08 -6.75 4.02
CA GLU A 110 -1.14 -7.31 5.38
C GLU A 110 -1.97 -6.43 6.32
N ILE A 111 -1.78 -5.11 6.25
CA ILE A 111 -2.50 -4.13 7.08
C ILE A 111 -3.99 -4.15 6.75
N VAL A 112 -4.36 -4.01 5.49
CA VAL A 112 -5.77 -3.94 5.08
C VAL A 112 -6.47 -5.27 5.35
N ALA A 113 -5.85 -6.40 5.01
CA ALA A 113 -6.43 -7.72 5.26
C ALA A 113 -6.78 -7.94 6.74
N ARG A 114 -5.89 -7.48 7.64
CA ARG A 114 -6.15 -7.56 9.10
C ARG A 114 -7.38 -6.76 9.50
N HIS A 115 -7.56 -5.58 8.95
CA HIS A 115 -8.66 -4.68 9.31
C HIS A 115 -9.98 -5.00 8.57
N LEU A 116 -9.97 -5.95 7.65
CA LEU A 116 -11.19 -6.46 7.02
C LEU A 116 -11.87 -7.57 7.84
N SER A 117 -11.28 -7.99 8.95
CA SER A 117 -11.85 -9.07 9.78
C SER A 117 -13.30 -8.82 10.25
N PRO A 118 -13.75 -7.57 10.53
CA PRO A 118 -15.17 -7.31 10.85
C PRO A 118 -16.13 -7.47 9.66
N PHE A 119 -15.61 -7.67 8.45
CA PHE A 119 -16.39 -7.74 7.22
C PHE A 119 -16.25 -9.12 6.57
N PRO A 120 -16.93 -10.16 7.10
CA PRO A 120 -16.66 -11.56 6.74
C PRO A 120 -17.02 -11.93 5.30
N THR A 121 -17.87 -11.16 4.63
CA THR A 121 -18.24 -11.40 3.22
C THR A 121 -17.31 -10.72 2.23
N VAL A 122 -16.40 -9.90 2.73
CA VAL A 122 -15.49 -9.08 1.91
C VAL A 122 -14.09 -9.67 1.94
N GLU A 123 -13.48 -9.80 0.79
CA GLU A 123 -12.08 -10.22 0.66
C GLU A 123 -11.25 -9.11 0.01
N LEU A 124 -10.01 -8.95 0.45
CA LEU A 124 -9.07 -8.06 -0.21
C LEU A 124 -8.70 -8.68 -1.57
N ALA A 125 -8.86 -7.90 -2.63
CA ALA A 125 -8.62 -8.38 -3.99
C ALA A 125 -7.32 -7.84 -4.57
N LYS A 126 -6.96 -6.59 -4.27
CA LYS A 126 -5.80 -5.96 -4.88
C LYS A 126 -5.29 -4.79 -4.06
N ILE A 127 -3.97 -4.68 -3.97
CA ILE A 127 -3.25 -3.46 -3.62
C ILE A 127 -2.48 -3.04 -4.88
N ARG A 128 -2.71 -1.81 -5.34
CA ARG A 128 -2.00 -1.25 -6.48
C ARG A 128 -1.38 0.07 -6.07
N ILE A 129 -0.09 0.25 -6.39
CA ILE A 129 0.67 1.45 -6.06
C ILE A 129 1.26 2.03 -7.33
N HIS A 130 0.99 3.29 -7.59
CA HIS A 130 1.75 4.09 -8.54
C HIS A 130 2.81 4.84 -7.75
N GLU A 131 4.05 4.36 -7.79
CA GLU A 131 5.20 5.05 -7.20
C GLU A 131 5.47 6.34 -7.95
N SER A 132 5.36 6.26 -9.27
CA SER A 132 5.41 7.38 -10.19
C SER A 132 4.48 7.07 -11.37
N ARG A 133 4.38 7.99 -12.33
CA ARG A 133 3.58 7.77 -13.55
C ARG A 133 4.00 6.52 -14.32
N GLY A 134 5.31 6.25 -14.35
CA GLY A 134 5.86 5.16 -15.14
C GLY A 134 6.06 3.86 -14.38
N ASN A 135 5.93 3.86 -13.06
CA ASN A 135 6.26 2.69 -12.21
C ASN A 135 5.05 2.29 -11.37
N ILE A 136 4.47 1.16 -11.72
CA ILE A 136 3.24 0.64 -11.12
C ILE A 136 3.50 -0.76 -10.60
N VAL A 137 3.06 -1.01 -9.38
CA VAL A 137 3.17 -2.31 -8.70
C VAL A 137 1.77 -2.74 -8.25
N GLU A 138 1.47 -4.02 -8.37
CA GLU A 138 0.25 -4.59 -7.80
C GLU A 138 0.45 -6.05 -7.39
#